data_cfceade3e389edf0904ea76c753c2cf5
#
_entry.id   cfceade3e389edf0904ea76c753c2cf5
#
_cell.length_a   1.000
_cell.length_b   1.000
_cell.length_c   1.000
_cell.angle_alpha   90.00
_cell.angle_beta   90.00
_cell.angle_gamma   90.00
#
_symmetry.space_group_name_H-M   'P 1'
#
loop_
_entity.id
_entity.type
_entity.pdbx_description
1 polymer ?
#
loop_
_entity_poly.entity_id
_entity_poly.type
_entity_poly.pdbx_seq_one_letter_code
_entity_poly.pdbx_strand_id
1 'polypeptide(L)'
;MITASQTKTPYCVTITNGDTSVYSDVAKERGGKEKAFRPHEFLCAAYASCFHITLCKLLDKEKLSYEQVIVSVDLDRSVEGQTKFIYQCEIIGAIENAKKEELMKKASRCPIGLSLEQTILFEPFN
;
A
#
# COMPACT_ATOMS: atom_id res chain seq x y z
N MET A 1 -9.31 14.88 -3.56
CA MET A 1 -10.37 13.83 -3.49
C MET A 1 -10.08 12.77 -4.55
N ILE A 2 -10.33 11.51 -4.25
CA ILE A 2 -10.18 10.43 -5.24
C ILE A 2 -11.55 10.15 -5.83
N THR A 3 -11.61 10.08 -7.15
CA THR A 3 -12.86 9.81 -7.90
C THR A 3 -12.64 8.57 -8.77
N ALA A 4 -13.61 7.66 -8.74
CA ALA A 4 -13.63 6.50 -9.62
C ALA A 4 -14.80 6.64 -10.59
N SER A 5 -14.54 6.42 -11.87
CA SER A 5 -15.56 6.48 -12.91
C SER A 5 -15.42 5.30 -13.88
N GLN A 6 -16.52 4.92 -14.50
CA GLN A 6 -16.54 3.79 -15.41
C GLN A 6 -15.78 4.09 -16.70
N THR A 7 -15.29 3.03 -17.33
CA THR A 7 -14.73 3.07 -18.67
C THR A 7 -15.67 2.35 -19.63
N LYS A 8 -15.30 2.24 -20.91
CA LYS A 8 -16.05 1.45 -21.87
C LYS A 8 -15.97 -0.06 -21.60
N THR A 9 -14.98 -0.49 -20.84
CA THR A 9 -14.80 -1.89 -20.47
C THR A 9 -15.51 -2.14 -19.13
N PRO A 10 -16.48 -3.08 -19.08
CA PRO A 10 -17.17 -3.40 -17.83
C PRO A 10 -16.20 -3.76 -16.71
N TYR A 11 -16.45 -3.20 -15.54
CA TYR A 11 -15.71 -3.43 -14.29
C TYR A 11 -14.29 -2.89 -14.28
N CYS A 12 -13.82 -2.29 -15.37
CA CYS A 12 -12.57 -1.52 -15.39
C CYS A 12 -12.92 -0.05 -15.16
N VAL A 13 -12.35 0.54 -14.12
CA VAL A 13 -12.61 1.93 -13.73
C VAL A 13 -11.36 2.78 -13.79
N THR A 14 -11.56 4.06 -14.11
CA THR A 14 -10.50 5.06 -13.99
C THR A 14 -10.55 5.66 -12.59
N ILE A 15 -9.41 5.77 -11.95
CA ILE A 15 -9.27 6.38 -10.63
C ILE A 15 -8.35 7.58 -10.77
N THR A 16 -8.79 8.73 -10.28
CA THR A 16 -8.00 9.97 -10.42
C THR A 16 -8.06 10.80 -9.15
N ASN A 17 -6.98 11.56 -8.90
CA ASN A 17 -6.94 12.60 -7.87
C ASN A 17 -7.15 14.01 -8.46
N GLY A 18 -7.42 14.09 -9.76
CA GLY A 18 -7.54 15.34 -10.50
C GLY A 18 -6.33 15.65 -11.37
N ASP A 19 -5.15 15.20 -10.97
CA ASP A 19 -3.89 15.46 -11.69
C ASP A 19 -3.35 14.23 -12.40
N THR A 20 -3.47 13.07 -11.75
CA THR A 20 -3.00 11.79 -12.31
C THR A 20 -4.12 10.76 -12.24
N SER A 21 -4.03 9.75 -13.10
CA SER A 21 -5.02 8.70 -13.19
C SER A 21 -4.37 7.32 -13.25
N VAL A 22 -5.06 6.35 -12.68
CA VAL A 22 -4.72 4.93 -12.78
C VAL A 22 -6.00 4.15 -13.07
N TYR A 23 -5.85 2.87 -13.43
CA TYR A 23 -7.00 2.00 -13.65
C TYR A 23 -7.10 0.96 -12.52
N SER A 24 -8.33 0.52 -12.26
CA SER A 24 -8.60 -0.64 -11.43
C SER A 24 -9.45 -1.63 -12.23
N ASP A 25 -9.21 -2.92 -12.04
CA ASP A 25 -9.95 -3.97 -12.70
C ASP A 25 -10.21 -5.09 -11.69
N VAL A 26 -10.90 -6.14 -12.12
CA VAL A 26 -11.14 -7.31 -11.28
C VAL A 26 -10.68 -8.57 -12.02
N ALA A 27 -10.59 -9.68 -11.28
CA ALA A 27 -10.19 -10.97 -11.82
C ALA A 27 -11.17 -11.46 -12.89
N LYS A 28 -10.70 -12.32 -13.77
CA LYS A 28 -11.53 -12.88 -14.85
C LYS A 28 -12.74 -13.64 -14.31
N GLU A 29 -12.57 -14.31 -13.16
CA GLU A 29 -13.65 -15.04 -12.49
C GLU A 29 -14.76 -14.10 -11.99
N ARG A 30 -14.46 -12.81 -11.88
CA ARG A 30 -15.42 -11.77 -11.47
C ARG A 30 -15.88 -10.90 -12.64
N GLY A 31 -15.57 -11.30 -13.87
CA GLY A 31 -16.00 -10.60 -15.08
C GLY A 31 -15.02 -9.54 -15.59
N GLY A 32 -13.85 -9.42 -14.98
CA GLY A 32 -12.81 -8.49 -15.40
C GLY A 32 -11.83 -9.09 -16.40
N LYS A 33 -10.79 -8.34 -16.72
CA LYS A 33 -9.72 -8.72 -17.65
C LYS A 33 -8.35 -8.78 -17.03
N GLU A 34 -8.25 -8.52 -15.72
CA GLU A 34 -6.98 -8.52 -14.95
C GLU A 34 -5.90 -7.61 -15.55
N LYS A 35 -6.31 -6.46 -16.09
CA LYS A 35 -5.38 -5.53 -16.75
C LYS A 35 -4.85 -4.42 -15.85
N ALA A 36 -5.29 -4.37 -14.59
CA ALA A 36 -4.89 -3.35 -13.66
C ALA A 36 -4.98 -3.90 -12.23
N PHE A 37 -4.52 -3.12 -11.27
CA PHE A 37 -4.65 -3.49 -9.86
C PHE A 37 -6.11 -3.69 -9.50
N ARG A 38 -6.38 -4.73 -8.71
CA ARG A 38 -7.69 -4.98 -8.13
C ARG A 38 -7.91 -4.02 -6.94
N PRO A 39 -9.17 -3.75 -6.56
CA PRO A 39 -9.44 -2.81 -5.47
C PRO A 39 -8.68 -3.08 -4.17
N HIS A 40 -8.61 -4.33 -3.71
CA HIS A 40 -7.88 -4.65 -2.47
C HIS A 40 -6.37 -4.49 -2.60
N GLU A 41 -5.83 -4.58 -3.83
CA GLU A 41 -4.41 -4.34 -4.07
C GLU A 41 -4.04 -2.87 -3.87
N PHE A 42 -4.99 -1.94 -4.05
CA PHE A 42 -4.78 -0.53 -3.73
C PHE A 42 -4.62 -0.30 -2.22
N LEU A 43 -5.27 -1.09 -1.38
CA LEU A 43 -5.04 -1.03 0.06
C LEU A 43 -3.60 -1.46 0.39
N CYS A 44 -3.14 -2.54 -0.23
CA CYS A 44 -1.77 -3.01 -0.09
C CYS A 44 -0.77 -1.98 -0.62
N ALA A 45 -1.06 -1.38 -1.78
CA ALA A 45 -0.20 -0.37 -2.40
C ALA A 45 -0.08 0.88 -1.52
N ALA A 46 -1.17 1.31 -0.90
CA ALA A 46 -1.16 2.46 0.00
C ALA A 46 -0.22 2.20 1.18
N TYR A 47 -0.32 1.05 1.82
CA TYR A 47 0.54 0.71 2.95
C TYR A 47 1.99 0.49 2.50
N ALA A 48 2.22 -0.25 1.42
CA ALA A 48 3.55 -0.53 0.90
C ALA A 48 4.30 0.76 0.54
N SER A 49 3.65 1.67 -0.17
CA SER A 49 4.27 2.93 -0.58
C SER A 49 4.56 3.85 0.62
N CYS A 50 3.65 3.95 1.56
CA CYS A 50 3.83 4.76 2.76
C CYS A 50 4.96 4.20 3.65
N PHE A 51 5.00 2.89 3.85
CA PHE A 51 6.06 2.20 4.56
C PHE A 51 7.42 2.48 3.91
N HIS A 52 7.50 2.27 2.59
CA HIS A 52 8.72 2.47 1.81
C HIS A 52 9.25 3.91 1.94
N ILE A 53 8.40 4.89 1.69
CA ILE A 53 8.76 6.31 1.77
C ILE A 53 9.22 6.66 3.19
N THR A 54 8.50 6.21 4.19
CA THR A 54 8.85 6.45 5.61
C THR A 54 10.21 5.85 5.93
N LEU A 55 10.47 4.62 5.48
CA LEU A 55 11.75 3.96 5.72
C LEU A 55 12.91 4.71 5.05
N CYS A 56 12.73 5.12 3.80
CA CYS A 56 13.75 5.91 3.11
C CYS A 56 14.04 7.22 3.85
N LYS A 57 13.02 7.91 4.34
CA LYS A 57 13.20 9.13 5.12
C LYS A 57 13.97 8.89 6.43
N LEU A 58 13.71 7.77 7.10
CA LEU A 58 14.44 7.39 8.31
C LEU A 58 15.91 7.09 8.00
N LEU A 59 16.17 6.36 6.93
CA LEU A 59 17.54 6.05 6.48
C LEU A 59 18.30 7.34 6.14
N ASP A 60 17.67 8.24 5.39
CA ASP A 60 18.27 9.51 4.99
C ASP A 60 18.55 10.40 6.21
N LYS A 61 17.65 10.45 7.18
CA LYS A 61 17.81 11.22 8.41
C LYS A 61 19.02 10.77 9.21
N GLU A 62 19.28 9.47 9.26
CA GLU A 62 20.45 8.91 9.94
C GLU A 62 21.68 8.85 9.03
N LYS A 63 21.58 9.38 7.82
CA LYS A 63 22.68 9.42 6.83
C LYS A 63 23.25 8.04 6.53
N LEU A 64 22.37 7.04 6.47
CA LEU A 64 22.73 5.66 6.14
C LEU A 64 22.59 5.45 4.63
N SER A 65 23.64 4.93 4.00
CA SER A 65 23.64 4.61 2.57
C SER A 65 22.95 3.27 2.34
N TYR A 66 22.12 3.19 1.32
CA TYR A 66 21.48 1.96 0.89
C TYR A 66 21.39 1.94 -0.64
N GLU A 67 21.35 0.76 -1.21
CA GLU A 67 21.22 0.57 -2.66
C GLU A 67 19.75 0.48 -3.05
N GLN A 68 18.96 -0.23 -2.24
CA GLN A 68 17.55 -0.47 -2.55
C GLN A 68 16.76 -0.77 -1.27
N VAL A 69 15.51 -0.36 -1.27
CA VAL A 69 14.51 -0.76 -0.27
C VAL A 69 13.35 -1.42 -1.02
N ILE A 70 12.93 -2.58 -0.56
CA ILE A 70 11.81 -3.32 -1.15
C ILE A 70 10.79 -3.59 -0.04
N VAL A 71 9.55 -3.20 -0.26
CA VAL A 71 8.44 -3.49 0.65
C VAL A 71 7.36 -4.21 -0.13
N SER A 72 6.95 -5.36 0.36
CA SER A 72 5.86 -6.14 -0.23
C SER A 72 4.76 -6.31 0.79
N VAL A 73 3.51 -6.17 0.37
CA VAL A 73 2.34 -6.25 1.24
C VAL A 73 1.28 -7.10 0.57
N ASP A 74 0.63 -7.94 1.35
CA ASP A 74 -0.52 -8.72 0.92
C ASP A 74 -1.61 -8.67 1.99
N LEU A 75 -2.82 -9.09 1.64
CA LEU A 75 -3.96 -9.17 2.55
C LEU A 75 -4.32 -10.62 2.83
N ASP A 76 -4.52 -10.92 4.11
CA ASP A 76 -5.12 -12.18 4.54
C ASP A 76 -6.48 -11.86 5.16
N ARG A 77 -7.54 -12.31 4.52
CA ARG A 77 -8.93 -12.15 4.95
C ARG A 77 -9.58 -13.51 5.26
N SER A 78 -8.77 -14.50 5.58
CA SER A 78 -9.24 -15.87 5.83
C SER A 78 -10.03 -16.01 7.13
N VAL A 79 -9.86 -15.11 8.08
CA VAL A 79 -10.61 -15.10 9.34
C VAL A 79 -11.73 -14.07 9.22
N GLU A 80 -12.96 -14.51 9.41
CA GLU A 80 -14.13 -13.64 9.36
C GLU A 80 -14.03 -12.50 10.38
N GLY A 81 -14.37 -11.29 9.95
CA GLY A 81 -14.31 -10.09 10.79
C GLY A 81 -12.91 -9.52 11.00
N GLN A 82 -11.91 -10.09 10.33
CA GLN A 82 -10.52 -9.66 10.46
C GLN A 82 -9.87 -9.46 9.10
N THR A 83 -9.11 -8.38 8.95
CA THR A 83 -8.24 -8.16 7.81
C THR A 83 -6.81 -8.03 8.31
N LYS A 84 -5.93 -8.88 7.81
CA LYS A 84 -4.52 -8.88 8.20
C LYS A 84 -3.68 -8.39 7.03
N PHE A 85 -2.86 -7.37 7.26
CA PHE A 85 -1.85 -6.94 6.31
C PHE A 85 -0.57 -7.71 6.62
N ILE A 86 -0.17 -8.55 5.67
CA ILE A 86 1.07 -9.31 5.77
C ILE A 86 2.12 -8.56 4.97
N TYR A 87 3.27 -8.30 5.57
CA TYR A 87 4.30 -7.54 4.89
C TYR A 87 5.69 -8.11 5.11
N GLN A 88 6.57 -7.83 4.18
CA GLN A 88 7.99 -8.07 4.31
C GLN A 88 8.73 -6.85 3.78
N CYS A 89 9.91 -6.61 4.34
CA CYS A 89 10.73 -5.48 3.97
C CYS A 89 12.20 -5.91 3.88
N GLU A 90 12.89 -5.40 2.88
CA GLU A 90 14.30 -5.68 2.67
C GLU A 90 15.03 -4.37 2.41
N ILE A 91 16.15 -4.18 3.09
CA ILE A 91 17.08 -3.06 2.85
C ILE A 91 18.37 -3.67 2.32
N ILE A 92 18.71 -3.32 1.09
CA ILE A 92 19.98 -3.74 0.48
C ILE A 92 20.99 -2.63 0.68
N GLY A 93 22.04 -2.93 1.45
CA GLY A 93 23.08 -1.98 1.78
C GLY A 93 23.92 -2.43 2.97
N ALA A 94 25.05 -1.78 3.17
CA ALA A 94 26.00 -2.11 4.24
C ALA A 94 25.57 -1.48 5.57
N ILE A 95 24.44 -1.92 6.10
CA ILE A 95 23.87 -1.46 7.36
C ILE A 95 23.74 -2.66 8.30
N GLU A 96 24.03 -2.49 9.56
CA GLU A 96 23.90 -3.56 10.56
C GLU A 96 22.46 -4.08 10.63
N ASN A 97 22.29 -5.39 10.75
CA ASN A 97 20.98 -6.02 10.81
C ASN A 97 20.11 -5.46 11.94
N ALA A 98 20.70 -5.22 13.12
CA ALA A 98 19.96 -4.63 14.25
C ALA A 98 19.40 -3.24 13.90
N LYS A 99 20.15 -2.42 13.18
CA LYS A 99 19.71 -1.10 12.73
C LYS A 99 18.61 -1.23 11.66
N LYS A 100 18.77 -2.16 10.71
CA LYS A 100 17.73 -2.43 9.72
C LYS A 100 16.41 -2.80 10.38
N GLU A 101 16.44 -3.72 11.34
CA GLU A 101 15.23 -4.16 12.08
C GLU A 101 14.59 -3.02 12.86
N GLU A 102 15.40 -2.19 13.53
CA GLU A 102 14.91 -1.01 14.25
C GLU A 102 14.15 -0.06 13.34
N LEU A 103 14.74 0.27 12.19
CA LEU A 103 14.15 1.21 11.24
C LEU A 103 12.93 0.63 10.54
N MET A 104 12.96 -0.65 10.19
CA MET A 104 11.80 -1.33 9.59
C MET A 104 10.63 -1.36 10.57
N LYS A 105 10.88 -1.61 11.85
CA LYS A 105 9.84 -1.59 12.88
C LYS A 105 9.21 -0.20 13.02
N LYS A 106 10.02 0.86 13.01
CA LYS A 106 9.52 2.24 13.03
C LYS A 106 8.69 2.54 11.78
N ALA A 107 9.18 2.15 10.60
CA ALA A 107 8.52 2.43 9.33
C ALA A 107 7.20 1.66 9.17
N SER A 108 7.06 0.50 9.79
CA SER A 108 5.80 -0.25 9.76
C SER A 108 4.65 0.54 10.38
N ARG A 109 4.94 1.49 11.25
CA ARG A 109 3.98 2.37 11.88
C ARG A 109 3.89 3.72 11.16
N CYS A 110 3.99 3.70 9.84
CA CYS A 110 3.83 4.87 8.98
C CYS A 110 2.40 5.44 9.09
N PRO A 111 2.16 6.65 8.59
CA PRO A 111 0.81 7.26 8.69
C PRO A 111 -0.32 6.38 8.19
N ILE A 112 -0.15 5.67 7.09
CA ILE A 112 -1.19 4.75 6.59
C ILE A 112 -1.34 3.54 7.53
N GLY A 113 -0.25 2.97 8.00
CA GLY A 113 -0.29 1.86 8.97
C GLY A 113 -1.06 2.24 10.22
N LEU A 114 -0.81 3.43 10.77
CA LEU A 114 -1.53 3.93 11.93
C LEU A 114 -3.01 4.16 11.64
N SER A 115 -3.34 4.72 10.46
CA SER A 115 -4.74 4.94 10.06
C SER A 115 -5.50 3.62 9.94
N LEU A 116 -4.87 2.58 9.39
CA LEU A 116 -5.51 1.27 9.23
C LEU A 116 -5.75 0.55 10.56
N GLU A 117 -4.99 0.89 11.60
CA GLU A 117 -5.19 0.34 12.95
C GLU A 117 -6.28 1.06 13.75
N GLN A 118 -6.70 2.23 13.29
CA GLN A 118 -7.71 3.04 13.97
C GLN A 118 -9.14 2.61 13.59
N THR A 119 -10.12 3.14 14.29
CA THR A 119 -11.52 2.95 13.92
C THR A 119 -11.77 3.63 12.57
N ILE A 120 -12.32 2.86 11.63
CA ILE A 120 -12.64 3.35 10.29
C ILE A 120 -14.14 3.59 10.21
N LEU A 121 -14.52 4.82 9.89
CA LEU A 121 -15.91 5.24 9.76
C LEU A 121 -16.21 5.63 8.32
N PHE A 122 -17.43 5.40 7.89
CA PHE A 122 -17.91 5.82 6.56
C PHE A 122 -19.00 6.86 6.75
N GLU A 123 -18.83 8.02 6.15
CA GLU A 123 -19.77 9.14 6.26
C GLU A 123 -20.07 9.66 4.85
N PRO A 124 -21.37 9.78 4.49
CA PRO A 124 -21.73 10.35 3.19
C PRO A 124 -21.27 11.80 3.06
N PHE A 125 -20.84 12.16 1.88
CA PHE A 125 -20.47 13.53 1.56
C PHE A 125 -21.72 14.33 1.24
N ASN A 126 -21.96 15.40 1.96
CA ASN A 126 -23.14 16.26 1.77
C ASN A 126 -22.81 17.51 0.98
#